data_f6146456fe1080eb594232b82f4b44a4
#
_entry.id   f6146456fe1080eb594232b82f4b44a4
#
_cell.length_a   1.000
_cell.length_b   1.000
_cell.length_c   1.000
_cell.angle_alpha   90.00
_cell.angle_beta   90.00
_cell.angle_gamma   90.00
#
_symmetry.space_group_name_H-M   'P 1'
#
loop_
_entity.id
_entity.type
_entity.pdbx_description
1 polymer ?
#
loop_
_entity_poly.entity_id
_entity_poly.type
_entity_poly.pdbx_seq_one_letter_code
_entity_poly.pdbx_strand_id
1 'polypeptide(L)'
;MKLSSLQQYSVVTANYWAFTLTDGALRILVVGHFHELGYSTLQIALLFLFYEFFGIITNLFGGWIGARYGLRLTLWIGTILQILALFMLIPVKENWSVIFSVSYVMLAQALSGVAKDLNKMSAKSAVKSIVPDSGENNQNSQKQLFKWVSVLTGSKNALKGVGFFLGGLFYKLLGFNNAVGIMGLGLCFAFFLTLCLPKD
;
A
#
# COMPACT_ATOMS: atom_id res chain seq x y z
N MET A 1 21.25 5.82 -16.81
CA MET A 1 22.11 5.32 -15.73
C MET A 1 21.49 4.01 -15.25
N LYS A 2 22.21 2.87 -15.30
CA LYS A 2 21.68 1.58 -14.80
C LYS A 2 21.86 1.56 -13.28
N LEU A 3 20.74 1.49 -12.55
CA LEU A 3 20.75 1.34 -11.11
C LEU A 3 21.33 -0.03 -10.72
N SER A 4 22.15 -0.10 -9.67
CA SER A 4 22.58 -1.36 -9.09
C SER A 4 21.40 -2.11 -8.45
N SER A 5 21.53 -3.44 -8.27
CA SER A 5 20.46 -4.25 -7.63
C SER A 5 20.08 -3.71 -6.25
N LEU A 6 21.05 -3.23 -5.47
CA LEU A 6 20.79 -2.62 -4.17
C LEU A 6 19.99 -1.29 -4.28
N GLN A 7 20.31 -0.45 -5.27
CA GLN A 7 19.56 0.79 -5.51
C GLN A 7 18.12 0.51 -5.97
N GLN A 8 17.93 -0.48 -6.84
CA GLN A 8 16.59 -0.91 -7.26
C GLN A 8 15.75 -1.38 -6.06
N TYR A 9 16.33 -2.22 -5.21
CA TYR A 9 15.69 -2.66 -3.97
C TYR A 9 15.35 -1.48 -3.06
N SER A 10 16.26 -0.53 -2.87
CA SER A 10 16.03 0.63 -2.03
C SER A 10 14.86 1.47 -2.51
N VAL A 11 14.73 1.69 -3.83
CA VAL A 11 13.60 2.41 -4.43
C VAL A 11 12.28 1.65 -4.22
N VAL A 12 12.26 0.33 -4.48
CA VAL A 12 11.07 -0.50 -4.26
C VAL A 12 10.66 -0.53 -2.79
N THR A 13 11.64 -0.66 -1.89
CA THR A 13 11.39 -0.67 -0.44
C THR A 13 10.88 0.68 0.05
N ALA A 14 11.44 1.80 -0.42
CA ALA A 14 10.98 3.14 -0.07
C ALA A 14 9.53 3.38 -0.53
N ASN A 15 9.18 2.97 -1.75
CA ASN A 15 7.81 3.03 -2.24
C ASN A 15 6.87 2.17 -1.39
N TYR A 16 7.29 0.96 -1.03
CA TYR A 16 6.52 0.05 -0.17
C TYR A 16 6.33 0.62 1.24
N TRP A 17 7.33 1.31 1.78
CA TRP A 17 7.23 2.00 3.06
C TRP A 17 6.25 3.17 3.01
N ALA A 18 6.34 4.02 1.99
CA ALA A 18 5.38 5.11 1.77
C ALA A 18 3.96 4.57 1.62
N PHE A 19 3.79 3.50 0.83
CA PHE A 19 2.51 2.80 0.70
C PHE A 19 2.00 2.30 2.07
N THR A 20 2.85 1.64 2.85
CA THR A 20 2.45 1.06 4.15
C THR A 20 2.04 2.12 5.17
N LEU A 21 2.73 3.28 5.17
CA LEU A 21 2.36 4.42 5.99
C LEU A 21 0.99 4.97 5.61
N THR A 22 0.74 5.18 4.31
CA THR A 22 -0.54 5.69 3.83
C THR A 22 -1.69 4.70 4.03
N ASP A 23 -1.46 3.39 3.85
CA ASP A 23 -2.44 2.34 4.12
C ASP A 23 -2.83 2.28 5.60
N GLY A 24 -1.86 2.38 6.51
CA GLY A 24 -2.12 2.46 7.95
C GLY A 24 -2.90 3.72 8.33
N ALA A 25 -2.44 4.88 7.86
CA ALA A 25 -3.06 6.16 8.15
C ALA A 25 -4.50 6.23 7.61
N LEU A 26 -4.74 5.73 6.40
CA LEU A 26 -6.06 5.70 5.77
C LEU A 26 -7.10 4.96 6.62
N ARG A 27 -6.71 3.86 7.25
CA ARG A 27 -7.63 3.09 8.11
C ARG A 27 -8.13 3.93 9.27
N ILE A 28 -7.24 4.65 9.96
CA ILE A 28 -7.62 5.51 11.10
C ILE A 28 -8.43 6.71 10.64
N LEU A 29 -8.05 7.32 9.50
CA LEU A 29 -8.79 8.43 8.90
C LEU A 29 -10.24 8.04 8.58
N VAL A 30 -10.45 6.90 7.92
CA VAL A 30 -11.79 6.42 7.57
C VAL A 30 -12.60 6.09 8.82
N VAL A 31 -12.02 5.34 9.77
CA VAL A 31 -12.71 4.99 11.02
C VAL A 31 -13.10 6.25 11.80
N GLY A 32 -12.17 7.18 12.00
CA GLY A 32 -12.40 8.41 12.77
C GLY A 32 -13.47 9.28 12.11
N HIS A 33 -13.34 9.54 10.81
CA HIS A 33 -14.27 10.40 10.07
C HIS A 33 -15.71 9.85 10.08
N PHE A 34 -15.89 8.58 9.75
CA PHE A 34 -17.24 8.00 9.72
C PHE A 34 -17.82 7.77 11.11
N HIS A 35 -16.98 7.60 12.14
CA HIS A 35 -17.43 7.57 13.52
C HIS A 35 -17.98 8.95 13.96
N GLU A 36 -17.30 10.04 13.63
CA GLU A 36 -17.77 11.40 13.93
C GLU A 36 -19.06 11.77 13.17
N LEU A 37 -19.26 11.22 11.97
CA LEU A 37 -20.50 11.34 11.21
C LEU A 37 -21.67 10.51 11.79
N GLY A 38 -21.45 9.78 12.89
CA GLY A 38 -22.49 9.01 13.58
C GLY A 38 -22.79 7.64 12.96
N TYR A 39 -21.89 7.10 12.14
CA TYR A 39 -22.04 5.74 11.58
C TYR A 39 -21.89 4.68 12.67
N SER A 40 -22.75 3.67 12.64
CA SER A 40 -22.65 2.54 13.57
C SER A 40 -21.36 1.73 13.33
N THR A 41 -20.91 1.02 14.36
CA THR A 41 -19.72 0.15 14.27
C THR A 41 -19.81 -0.86 13.12
N LEU A 42 -21.02 -1.40 12.85
CA LEU A 42 -21.22 -2.33 11.73
C LEU A 42 -21.04 -1.63 10.38
N GLN A 43 -21.58 -0.43 10.21
CA GLN A 43 -21.41 0.36 8.98
C GLN A 43 -19.94 0.69 8.72
N ILE A 44 -19.19 1.07 9.77
CA ILE A 44 -17.75 1.32 9.67
C ILE A 44 -16.99 0.03 9.30
N ALA A 45 -17.35 -1.11 9.89
CA ALA A 45 -16.74 -2.39 9.54
C ALA A 45 -16.99 -2.76 8.07
N LEU A 46 -18.20 -2.51 7.54
CA LEU A 46 -18.54 -2.74 6.15
C LEU A 46 -17.69 -1.91 5.17
N LEU A 47 -17.23 -0.70 5.56
CA LEU A 47 -16.36 0.12 4.71
C LEU A 47 -15.06 -0.62 4.31
N PHE A 48 -14.60 -1.56 5.14
CA PHE A 48 -13.38 -2.34 4.90
C PHE A 48 -13.63 -3.74 4.29
N LEU A 49 -14.89 -4.13 4.12
CA LEU A 49 -15.23 -5.48 3.61
C LEU A 49 -14.59 -5.73 2.24
N PHE A 50 -14.72 -4.79 1.31
CA PHE A 50 -14.15 -4.91 -0.03
C PHE A 50 -12.63 -4.80 -0.04
N TYR A 51 -12.05 -4.06 0.88
CA TYR A 51 -10.59 -4.02 1.05
C TYR A 51 -10.02 -5.41 1.33
N GLU A 52 -10.59 -6.14 2.27
CA GLU A 52 -10.10 -7.48 2.60
C GLU A 52 -10.49 -8.51 1.52
N PHE A 53 -11.72 -8.45 0.99
CA PHE A 53 -12.19 -9.38 -0.04
C PHE A 53 -11.34 -9.30 -1.32
N PHE A 54 -11.15 -8.11 -1.87
CA PHE A 54 -10.33 -7.94 -3.07
C PHE A 54 -8.84 -8.15 -2.79
N GLY A 55 -8.38 -7.90 -1.57
CA GLY A 55 -7.05 -8.28 -1.12
C GLY A 55 -6.83 -9.79 -1.18
N ILE A 56 -7.78 -10.60 -0.71
CA ILE A 56 -7.70 -12.07 -0.79
C ILE A 56 -7.60 -12.52 -2.26
N ILE A 57 -8.50 -12.02 -3.12
CA ILE A 57 -8.50 -12.35 -4.55
C ILE A 57 -7.15 -11.99 -5.19
N THR A 58 -6.66 -10.77 -4.94
CA THR A 58 -5.38 -10.32 -5.48
C THR A 58 -4.21 -11.15 -4.97
N ASN A 59 -4.24 -11.58 -3.70
CA ASN A 59 -3.18 -12.41 -3.15
C ASN A 59 -3.13 -13.81 -3.78
N LEU A 60 -4.29 -14.36 -4.19
CA LEU A 60 -4.36 -15.64 -4.92
C LEU A 60 -3.76 -15.53 -6.33
N PHE A 61 -4.08 -14.47 -7.06
CA PHE A 61 -3.66 -14.32 -8.46
C PHE A 61 -2.38 -13.50 -8.63
N GLY A 62 -1.97 -12.76 -7.63
CA GLY A 62 -0.89 -11.78 -7.75
C GLY A 62 0.48 -12.43 -8.01
N GLY A 63 0.75 -13.66 -7.55
CA GLY A 63 1.96 -14.40 -7.90
C GLY A 63 2.05 -14.65 -9.40
N TRP A 64 0.95 -15.03 -10.01
CA TRP A 64 0.84 -15.20 -11.47
C TRP A 64 1.00 -13.85 -12.21
N ILE A 65 0.34 -12.79 -11.71
CA ILE A 65 0.46 -11.44 -12.27
C ILE A 65 1.92 -10.97 -12.23
N GLY A 66 2.57 -11.09 -11.09
CA GLY A 66 3.97 -10.69 -10.91
C GLY A 66 4.94 -11.47 -11.80
N ALA A 67 4.72 -12.78 -11.96
CA ALA A 67 5.53 -13.63 -12.83
C ALA A 67 5.34 -13.30 -14.32
N ARG A 68 4.14 -12.90 -14.73
CA ARG A 68 3.81 -12.62 -16.13
C ARG A 68 4.15 -11.20 -16.57
N TYR A 69 3.90 -10.21 -15.71
CA TYR A 69 3.99 -8.79 -16.05
C TYR A 69 5.21 -8.08 -15.46
N GLY A 70 5.98 -8.78 -14.65
CA GLY A 70 7.19 -8.25 -14.03
C GLY A 70 6.94 -7.42 -12.78
N LEU A 71 8.02 -7.18 -12.06
CA LEU A 71 8.05 -6.51 -10.76
C LEU A 71 7.65 -5.04 -10.86
N ARG A 72 8.19 -4.34 -11.86
CA ARG A 72 8.01 -2.91 -12.04
C ARG A 72 6.55 -2.55 -12.33
N LEU A 73 5.92 -3.29 -13.25
CA LEU A 73 4.53 -3.02 -13.64
C LEU A 73 3.57 -3.28 -12.48
N THR A 74 3.74 -4.37 -11.73
CA THR A 74 2.91 -4.68 -10.57
C THR A 74 3.06 -3.64 -9.46
N LEU A 75 4.29 -3.13 -9.23
CA LEU A 75 4.54 -2.03 -8.30
C LEU A 75 3.82 -0.75 -8.73
N TRP A 76 3.91 -0.39 -10.02
CA TRP A 76 3.28 0.80 -10.56
C TRP A 76 1.76 0.74 -10.47
N ILE A 77 1.16 -0.36 -10.93
CA ILE A 77 -0.29 -0.55 -10.84
C ILE A 77 -0.74 -0.46 -9.38
N GLY A 78 -0.07 -1.16 -8.46
CA GLY A 78 -0.41 -1.11 -7.05
C GLY A 78 -0.31 0.30 -6.46
N THR A 79 0.74 1.06 -6.78
CA THR A 79 0.89 2.43 -6.27
C THR A 79 -0.14 3.38 -6.87
N ILE A 80 -0.42 3.30 -8.18
CA ILE A 80 -1.44 4.11 -8.85
C ILE A 80 -2.84 3.82 -8.28
N LEU A 81 -3.18 2.54 -8.07
CA LEU A 81 -4.47 2.18 -7.47
C LEU A 81 -4.65 2.76 -6.06
N GLN A 82 -3.58 2.80 -5.25
CA GLN A 82 -3.63 3.43 -3.93
C GLN A 82 -3.81 4.93 -4.02
N ILE A 83 -3.10 5.60 -4.94
CA ILE A 83 -3.27 7.04 -5.20
C ILE A 83 -4.71 7.34 -5.62
N LEU A 84 -5.27 6.56 -6.53
CA LEU A 84 -6.66 6.68 -6.96
C LEU A 84 -7.62 6.46 -5.79
N ALA A 85 -7.40 5.42 -4.97
CA ALA A 85 -8.22 5.14 -3.79
C ALA A 85 -8.23 6.32 -2.80
N LEU A 86 -7.07 6.94 -2.56
CA LEU A 86 -6.96 8.12 -1.71
C LEU A 86 -7.74 9.30 -2.31
N PHE A 87 -7.50 9.65 -3.56
CA PHE A 87 -8.19 10.78 -4.19
C PHE A 87 -9.70 10.57 -4.37
N MET A 88 -10.16 9.32 -4.52
CA MET A 88 -11.60 9.02 -4.50
C MET A 88 -12.27 9.37 -3.16
N LEU A 89 -11.56 9.43 -2.06
CA LEU A 89 -12.16 9.74 -0.75
C LEU A 89 -12.35 11.25 -0.52
N ILE A 90 -11.66 12.12 -1.27
CA ILE A 90 -11.75 13.57 -1.11
C ILE A 90 -13.18 14.12 -1.37
N PRO A 91 -13.92 13.67 -2.40
CA PRO A 91 -15.27 14.19 -2.68
C PRO A 91 -16.37 13.66 -1.76
N VAL A 92 -16.06 12.80 -0.78
CA VAL A 92 -17.05 12.30 0.18
C VAL A 92 -17.59 13.46 0.99
N LYS A 93 -18.94 13.58 1.04
CA LYS A 93 -19.65 14.66 1.72
C LYS A 93 -20.57 14.12 2.80
N GLU A 94 -20.73 14.88 3.86
CA GLU A 94 -21.59 14.54 4.99
C GLU A 94 -23.08 14.44 4.60
N ASN A 95 -23.51 15.17 3.56
CA ASN A 95 -24.90 15.19 3.10
C ASN A 95 -25.28 14.02 2.17
N TRP A 96 -24.36 13.11 1.90
CA TRP A 96 -24.66 11.91 1.11
C TRP A 96 -25.52 10.93 1.91
N SER A 97 -26.39 10.20 1.22
CA SER A 97 -27.11 9.11 1.89
C SER A 97 -26.12 8.05 2.39
N VAL A 98 -26.44 7.44 3.54
CA VAL A 98 -25.58 6.42 4.16
C VAL A 98 -25.25 5.29 3.18
N ILE A 99 -26.25 4.81 2.43
CA ILE A 99 -26.05 3.71 1.46
C ILE A 99 -25.06 4.14 0.38
N PHE A 100 -25.21 5.32 -0.18
CA PHE A 100 -24.33 5.81 -1.23
C PHE A 100 -22.89 6.03 -0.72
N SER A 101 -22.76 6.65 0.44
CA SER A 101 -21.47 6.90 1.09
C SER A 101 -20.73 5.59 1.40
N VAL A 102 -21.41 4.62 2.01
CA VAL A 102 -20.84 3.29 2.31
C VAL A 102 -20.39 2.59 1.03
N SER A 103 -21.28 2.51 0.02
CA SER A 103 -20.94 1.84 -1.24
C SER A 103 -19.76 2.49 -1.97
N TYR A 104 -19.71 3.82 -1.98
CA TYR A 104 -18.63 4.57 -2.61
C TYR A 104 -17.28 4.35 -1.92
N VAL A 105 -17.27 4.42 -0.58
CA VAL A 105 -16.05 4.19 0.21
C VAL A 105 -15.60 2.72 0.11
N MET A 106 -16.54 1.77 0.11
CA MET A 106 -16.21 0.35 -0.13
C MET A 106 -15.51 0.14 -1.48
N LEU A 107 -15.92 0.87 -2.53
CA LEU A 107 -15.27 0.81 -3.83
C LEU A 107 -13.83 1.37 -3.79
N ALA A 108 -13.63 2.52 -3.14
CA ALA A 108 -12.29 3.07 -2.93
C ALA A 108 -11.41 2.11 -2.13
N GLN A 109 -11.97 1.49 -1.09
CA GLN A 109 -11.27 0.48 -0.28
C GLN A 109 -10.96 -0.81 -1.06
N ALA A 110 -11.80 -1.20 -2.03
CA ALA A 110 -11.49 -2.31 -2.93
C ALA A 110 -10.20 -2.07 -3.71
N LEU A 111 -10.03 -0.86 -4.28
CA LEU A 111 -8.81 -0.47 -4.99
C LEU A 111 -7.59 -0.51 -4.05
N SER A 112 -7.74 0.01 -2.82
CA SER A 112 -6.68 -0.02 -1.81
C SER A 112 -6.30 -1.46 -1.41
N GLY A 113 -7.28 -2.38 -1.32
CA GLY A 113 -7.05 -3.80 -1.04
C GLY A 113 -6.21 -4.48 -2.14
N VAL A 114 -6.58 -4.26 -3.41
CA VAL A 114 -5.79 -4.73 -4.56
C VAL A 114 -4.38 -4.13 -4.54
N ALA A 115 -4.29 -2.82 -4.34
CA ALA A 115 -3.03 -2.08 -4.28
C ALA A 115 -2.08 -2.64 -3.23
N LYS A 116 -2.59 -2.96 -2.04
CA LYS A 116 -1.83 -3.54 -0.92
C LYS A 116 -1.11 -4.82 -1.33
N ASP A 117 -1.82 -5.75 -1.95
CA ASP A 117 -1.25 -7.05 -2.25
C ASP A 117 -0.32 -7.02 -3.45
N LEU A 118 -0.58 -6.19 -4.46
CA LEU A 118 0.37 -5.94 -5.56
C LEU A 118 1.70 -5.33 -5.06
N ASN A 119 1.64 -4.29 -4.22
CA ASN A 119 2.85 -3.69 -3.64
C ASN A 119 3.63 -4.67 -2.75
N LYS A 120 2.93 -5.46 -1.92
CA LYS A 120 3.54 -6.50 -1.08
C LYS A 120 4.29 -7.54 -1.90
N MET A 121 3.72 -7.96 -3.03
CA MET A 121 4.35 -8.94 -3.91
C MET A 121 5.56 -8.38 -4.62
N SER A 122 5.46 -7.17 -5.15
CA SER A 122 6.56 -6.46 -5.78
C SER A 122 7.74 -6.28 -4.83
N ALA A 123 7.46 -5.84 -3.58
CA ALA A 123 8.50 -5.67 -2.57
C ALA A 123 9.19 -7.00 -2.20
N LYS A 124 8.44 -8.09 -2.06
CA LYS A 124 9.01 -9.40 -1.76
C LYS A 124 9.85 -9.96 -2.93
N SER A 125 9.40 -9.73 -4.16
CA SER A 125 10.14 -10.17 -5.35
C SER A 125 11.44 -9.39 -5.52
N ALA A 126 11.47 -8.10 -5.17
CA ALA A 126 12.68 -7.28 -5.21
C ALA A 126 13.79 -7.79 -4.29
N VAL A 127 13.45 -8.49 -3.18
CA VAL A 127 14.47 -9.10 -2.32
C VAL A 127 15.28 -10.15 -3.06
N LYS A 128 14.65 -10.91 -3.96
CA LYS A 128 15.34 -11.95 -4.75
C LYS A 128 16.39 -11.37 -5.71
N SER A 129 16.19 -10.13 -6.17
CA SER A 129 17.14 -9.49 -7.09
C SER A 129 18.46 -9.06 -6.45
N ILE A 130 18.51 -8.98 -5.11
CA ILE A 130 19.74 -8.60 -4.39
C ILE A 130 20.59 -9.82 -4.02
N VAL A 131 19.93 -10.97 -3.82
CA VAL A 131 20.62 -12.20 -3.42
C VAL A 131 21.18 -12.87 -4.67
N PRO A 132 22.51 -13.03 -4.81
CA PRO A 132 23.09 -13.71 -5.97
C PRO A 132 22.55 -15.13 -6.08
N ASP A 133 22.24 -15.54 -7.32
CA ASP A 133 21.79 -16.89 -7.66
C ASP A 133 23.00 -17.85 -7.60
N SER A 134 23.49 -18.13 -6.41
CA SER A 134 24.66 -18.98 -6.15
C SER A 134 24.24 -20.42 -5.82
N GLY A 135 23.42 -21.04 -6.70
CA GLY A 135 23.03 -22.44 -6.60
C GLY A 135 22.28 -22.82 -5.31
N GLU A 136 21.43 -23.83 -5.39
CA GLU A 136 20.48 -24.24 -4.33
C GLU A 136 21.11 -24.62 -2.97
N ASN A 137 22.44 -24.74 -2.87
CA ASN A 137 23.15 -25.25 -1.69
C ASN A 137 24.01 -24.22 -0.93
N ASN A 138 23.89 -22.91 -1.22
CA ASN A 138 24.71 -21.93 -0.53
C ASN A 138 24.01 -21.38 0.73
N GLN A 139 24.38 -21.89 1.91
CA GLN A 139 23.86 -21.43 3.22
C GLN A 139 23.96 -19.91 3.43
N ASN A 140 24.96 -19.27 2.82
CA ASN A 140 25.16 -17.83 2.93
C ASN A 140 24.07 -17.05 2.16
N SER A 141 23.70 -17.50 0.96
CA SER A 141 22.62 -16.90 0.17
C SER A 141 21.26 -17.04 0.87
N GLN A 142 20.98 -18.20 1.46
CA GLN A 142 19.76 -18.41 2.26
C GLN A 142 19.71 -17.53 3.50
N LYS A 143 20.80 -17.39 4.25
CA LYS A 143 20.89 -16.48 5.40
C LYS A 143 20.68 -15.02 4.99
N GLN A 144 21.25 -14.60 3.87
CA GLN A 144 21.11 -13.25 3.33
C GLN A 144 19.66 -12.97 2.88
N LEU A 145 19.05 -13.91 2.17
CA LEU A 145 17.63 -13.82 1.79
C LEU A 145 16.73 -13.69 3.02
N PHE A 146 16.93 -14.54 4.02
CA PHE A 146 16.17 -14.49 5.26
C PHE A 146 16.32 -13.14 5.97
N LYS A 147 17.55 -12.60 6.06
CA LYS A 147 17.81 -11.30 6.65
C LYS A 147 17.01 -10.18 5.95
N TRP A 148 17.07 -10.09 4.62
CA TRP A 148 16.39 -9.04 3.89
C TRP A 148 14.86 -9.17 3.93
N VAL A 149 14.32 -10.40 3.87
CA VAL A 149 12.89 -10.65 4.06
C VAL A 149 12.43 -10.26 5.47
N SER A 150 13.23 -10.56 6.49
CA SER A 150 12.94 -10.19 7.88
C SER A 150 12.94 -8.68 8.08
N VAL A 151 13.91 -7.97 7.51
CA VAL A 151 13.97 -6.49 7.54
C VAL A 151 12.74 -5.90 6.86
N LEU A 152 12.38 -6.39 5.68
CA LEU A 152 11.19 -5.92 4.95
C LEU A 152 9.90 -6.15 5.75
N THR A 153 9.74 -7.32 6.34
CA THR A 153 8.53 -7.69 7.09
C THR A 153 8.44 -6.96 8.42
N GLY A 154 9.57 -6.86 9.15
CA GLY A 154 9.64 -6.14 10.42
C GLY A 154 9.39 -4.64 10.25
N SER A 155 10.04 -4.02 9.27
CA SER A 155 9.85 -2.60 8.97
C SER A 155 8.41 -2.29 8.55
N LYS A 156 7.77 -3.16 7.76
CA LYS A 156 6.35 -3.02 7.41
C LYS A 156 5.47 -2.91 8.65
N ASN A 157 5.63 -3.82 9.61
CA ASN A 157 4.78 -3.85 10.80
C ASN A 157 4.99 -2.60 11.68
N ALA A 158 6.24 -2.17 11.85
CA ALA A 158 6.56 -0.92 12.56
C ALA A 158 5.96 0.30 11.85
N LEU A 159 6.13 0.41 10.55
CA LEU A 159 5.62 1.53 9.75
C LEU A 159 4.09 1.56 9.68
N LYS A 160 3.42 0.41 9.74
CA LYS A 160 1.96 0.37 9.84
C LYS A 160 1.48 1.00 11.16
N GLY A 161 2.15 0.71 12.28
CA GLY A 161 1.89 1.36 13.57
C GLY A 161 2.12 2.87 13.51
N VAL A 162 3.24 3.31 12.93
CA VAL A 162 3.51 4.74 12.67
C VAL A 162 2.44 5.35 11.78
N GLY A 163 1.98 4.64 10.75
CA GLY A 163 0.89 5.07 9.88
C GLY A 163 -0.41 5.31 10.65
N PHE A 164 -0.77 4.42 11.57
CA PHE A 164 -1.94 4.61 12.44
C PHE A 164 -1.84 5.90 13.26
N PHE A 165 -0.68 6.13 13.88
CA PHE A 165 -0.44 7.35 14.64
C PHE A 165 -0.52 8.60 13.76
N LEU A 166 0.14 8.60 12.59
CA LEU A 166 0.10 9.72 11.66
C LEU A 166 -1.32 9.97 11.11
N GLY A 167 -2.10 8.92 10.87
CA GLY A 167 -3.49 9.05 10.45
C GLY A 167 -4.33 9.81 11.47
N GLY A 168 -4.24 9.45 12.75
CA GLY A 168 -4.92 10.15 13.83
C GLY A 168 -4.42 11.60 14.00
N LEU A 169 -3.11 11.82 13.92
CA LEU A 169 -2.51 13.14 14.01
C LEU A 169 -2.97 14.05 12.86
N PHE A 170 -2.90 13.58 11.63
CA PHE A 170 -3.34 14.34 10.46
C PHE A 170 -4.83 14.61 10.47
N TYR A 171 -5.64 13.64 10.92
CA TYR A 171 -7.07 13.85 11.09
C TYR A 171 -7.36 15.01 12.03
N LYS A 172 -6.70 15.00 13.20
CA LYS A 172 -6.88 16.05 14.22
C LYS A 172 -6.40 17.44 13.77
N LEU A 173 -5.30 17.52 13.03
CA LEU A 173 -4.65 18.80 12.67
C LEU A 173 -5.21 19.37 11.36
N LEU A 174 -5.56 18.55 10.40
CA LEU A 174 -5.84 18.94 9.02
C LEU A 174 -7.27 18.61 8.56
N GLY A 175 -7.98 17.77 9.32
CA GLY A 175 -9.25 17.20 8.92
C GLY A 175 -9.10 16.11 7.87
N PHE A 176 -10.22 15.46 7.52
CA PHE A 176 -10.22 14.28 6.66
C PHE A 176 -9.67 14.56 5.24
N ASN A 177 -10.25 15.54 4.54
CA ASN A 177 -9.94 15.80 3.13
C ASN A 177 -8.49 16.22 2.90
N ASN A 178 -7.97 17.14 3.75
CA ASN A 178 -6.59 17.59 3.63
C ASN A 178 -5.59 16.48 3.99
N ALA A 179 -5.89 15.68 5.01
CA ALA A 179 -5.06 14.55 5.41
C ALA A 179 -4.94 13.52 4.27
N VAL A 180 -6.07 13.14 3.67
CA VAL A 180 -6.10 12.22 2.51
C VAL A 180 -5.36 12.83 1.31
N GLY A 181 -5.55 14.12 1.04
CA GLY A 181 -4.87 14.83 -0.05
C GLY A 181 -3.35 14.84 0.11
N ILE A 182 -2.85 15.18 1.31
CA ILE A 182 -1.41 15.20 1.61
C ILE A 182 -0.80 13.79 1.48
N MET A 183 -1.50 12.77 1.97
CA MET A 183 -1.06 11.38 1.82
C MET A 183 -1.00 10.96 0.36
N GLY A 184 -2.00 11.33 -0.45
CA GLY A 184 -2.02 11.09 -1.89
C GLY A 184 -0.84 11.75 -2.60
N LEU A 185 -0.56 13.02 -2.29
CA LEU A 185 0.59 13.75 -2.85
C LEU A 185 1.94 13.14 -2.43
N GLY A 186 2.08 12.73 -1.17
CA GLY A 186 3.27 12.04 -0.68
C GLY A 186 3.51 10.71 -1.41
N LEU A 187 2.43 9.96 -1.69
CA LEU A 187 2.54 8.72 -2.44
C LEU A 187 2.80 8.96 -3.94
N CYS A 188 2.28 10.05 -4.53
CA CYS A 188 2.66 10.48 -5.87
C CYS A 188 4.17 10.74 -5.96
N PHE A 189 4.74 11.45 -4.98
CA PHE A 189 6.19 11.68 -4.93
C PHE A 189 6.97 10.36 -4.87
N ALA A 190 6.57 9.43 -4.01
CA ALA A 190 7.17 8.09 -3.93
C ALA A 190 7.05 7.33 -5.26
N PHE A 191 5.91 7.45 -5.96
CA PHE A 191 5.71 6.87 -7.28
C PHE A 191 6.70 7.42 -8.32
N PHE A 192 6.91 8.74 -8.35
CA PHE A 192 7.88 9.34 -9.28
C PHE A 192 9.29 8.79 -9.10
N LEU A 193 9.71 8.47 -7.87
CA LEU A 193 10.99 7.82 -7.63
C LEU A 193 11.08 6.43 -8.29
N THR A 194 9.96 5.72 -8.41
CA THR A 194 9.96 4.39 -9.04
C THR A 194 10.09 4.45 -10.57
N LEU A 195 9.89 5.60 -11.20
CA LEU A 195 10.10 5.76 -12.65
C LEU A 195 11.57 5.57 -13.06
N CYS A 196 12.49 5.75 -12.11
CA CYS A 196 13.91 5.49 -12.32
C CYS A 196 14.27 3.99 -12.37
N LEU A 197 13.33 3.08 -12.04
CA LEU A 197 13.57 1.64 -12.11
C LEU A 197 13.75 1.19 -13.58
N PRO A 198 14.69 0.28 -13.87
CA PRO A 198 14.88 -0.28 -15.20
C PRO A 198 13.61 -1.05 -15.64
N LYS A 199 13.48 -1.23 -16.95
CA LYS A 199 12.47 -2.16 -17.50
C LYS A 199 12.87 -3.59 -17.14
N ASP A 200 11.89 -4.38 -16.72
CA ASP A 200 12.04 -5.82 -16.51
C ASP A 200 12.30 -6.53 -17.83
#